data_ae994e6c884a1b9848108179efd0da6d
#
_entry.id   ae994e6c884a1b9848108179efd0da6d
#
_cell.length_a   1.000
_cell.length_b   1.000
_cell.length_c   1.000
_cell.angle_alpha   90.00
_cell.angle_beta   90.00
_cell.angle_gamma   90.00
#
_symmetry.space_group_name_H-M   'P 1'
#
loop_
_entity.id
_entity.type
_entity.pdbx_description
1 polymer ?
#
loop_
_entity_poly.entity_id
_entity_poly.type
_entity_poly.pdbx_seq_one_letter_code
_entity_poly.pdbx_strand_id
1 'polypeptide(L)'
;MKSKSQWIVLSITIAYFFIELVGGLYYRSLALVTDASFMAINISGQFIALYVARLAQKIPDKHRTFGYERAKVLSGLFNGILVGFLIFYVFIEAYQKILHPERLEAEKILFIAVIGLFVNAFGLLKLYEHYADINIKAALLLILNDTLGSVGVIISSMLIKYKNLNFIDPLTGVIIGLLAVYPTYFLIKDSVQILMEGNPTKVITDDVEAFLRKNFPDISSVKDTHIWGLSPEKIILALRIRTKETIYHRDTVKMMKSQLQNRFGFADMISSRTKPNRNHRSFPVSCKLYLADLASMEGTREE
;
A
#
# COMPACT_ATOMS: atom_id res chain seq x y z
N MET A 1 21.74 13.04 3.84
CA MET A 1 21.21 14.06 2.92
C MET A 1 19.78 13.75 2.42
N LYS A 2 19.44 12.50 2.03
CA LYS A 2 18.08 12.08 1.58
C LYS A 2 16.96 12.52 2.54
N SER A 3 17.11 12.31 3.84
CA SER A 3 16.11 12.68 4.85
C SER A 3 15.80 14.19 4.90
N LYS A 4 16.80 15.05 4.74
CA LYS A 4 16.59 16.52 4.79
C LYS A 4 15.74 17.04 3.62
N SER A 5 15.98 16.55 2.41
CA SER A 5 15.19 16.94 1.22
C SER A 5 13.73 16.54 1.35
N GLN A 6 13.46 15.34 1.86
CA GLN A 6 12.09 14.87 2.10
C GLN A 6 11.35 15.73 3.14
N TRP A 7 12.02 16.09 4.26
CA TRP A 7 11.42 16.95 5.27
C TRP A 7 11.14 18.37 4.77
N ILE A 8 12.02 18.93 3.93
CA ILE A 8 11.81 20.25 3.33
C ILE A 8 10.59 20.22 2.42
N VAL A 9 10.51 19.23 1.51
CA VAL A 9 9.36 19.08 0.60
C VAL A 9 8.08 18.90 1.41
N LEU A 10 8.06 18.00 2.39
CA LEU A 10 6.89 17.77 3.23
C LEU A 10 6.44 19.03 3.97
N SER A 11 7.38 19.80 4.53
CA SER A 11 7.03 21.04 5.25
C SER A 11 6.42 22.10 4.33
N ILE A 12 6.97 22.26 3.12
CA ILE A 12 6.44 23.19 2.12
C ILE A 12 5.05 22.72 1.64
N THR A 13 4.88 21.43 1.39
CA THR A 13 3.59 20.83 1.00
C THR A 13 2.53 21.04 2.08
N ILE A 14 2.88 20.86 3.37
CA ILE A 14 1.95 21.11 4.48
C ILE A 14 1.58 22.60 4.55
N ALA A 15 2.53 23.50 4.38
CA ALA A 15 2.26 24.95 4.41
C ALA A 15 1.33 25.33 3.23
N TYR A 16 1.59 24.80 2.04
CA TYR A 16 0.76 25.04 0.88
C TYR A 16 -0.66 24.44 1.04
N PHE A 17 -0.78 23.24 1.59
CA PHE A 17 -2.06 22.63 1.93
C PHE A 17 -2.99 23.58 2.70
N PHE A 18 -2.46 24.25 3.74
CA PHE A 18 -3.26 25.21 4.48
C PHE A 18 -3.68 26.41 3.65
N ILE A 19 -2.79 26.94 2.79
CA ILE A 19 -3.12 28.05 1.89
C ILE A 19 -4.24 27.65 0.93
N GLU A 20 -4.13 26.46 0.35
CA GLU A 20 -5.11 25.94 -0.60
C GLU A 20 -6.45 25.62 0.05
N LEU A 21 -6.47 24.98 1.23
CA LEU A 21 -7.68 24.68 1.96
C LEU A 21 -8.42 25.96 2.38
N VAL A 22 -7.71 26.90 2.99
CA VAL A 22 -8.31 28.17 3.41
C VAL A 22 -8.79 28.99 2.21
N GLY A 23 -7.99 29.05 1.15
CA GLY A 23 -8.36 29.72 -0.07
C GLY A 23 -9.55 29.07 -0.76
N GLY A 24 -9.59 27.74 -0.85
CA GLY A 24 -10.69 26.97 -1.43
C GLY A 24 -12.01 27.21 -0.69
N LEU A 25 -11.98 27.21 0.65
CA LEU A 25 -13.15 27.47 1.48
C LEU A 25 -13.59 28.95 1.38
N TYR A 26 -12.64 29.89 1.43
CA TYR A 26 -12.95 31.32 1.40
C TYR A 26 -13.51 31.77 0.05
N TYR A 27 -12.90 31.30 -1.06
CA TYR A 27 -13.34 31.62 -2.43
C TYR A 27 -14.37 30.63 -2.96
N ARG A 28 -14.85 29.69 -2.13
CA ARG A 28 -15.89 28.70 -2.44
C ARG A 28 -15.60 27.83 -3.68
N SER A 29 -14.31 27.63 -4.00
CA SER A 29 -13.89 26.76 -5.09
C SER A 29 -13.90 25.30 -4.66
N LEU A 30 -14.76 24.50 -5.29
CA LEU A 30 -14.81 23.05 -5.03
C LEU A 30 -13.55 22.36 -5.56
N ALA A 31 -12.99 22.81 -6.67
CA ALA A 31 -11.76 22.26 -7.24
C ALA A 31 -10.57 22.40 -6.26
N LEU A 32 -10.36 23.59 -5.67
CA LEU A 32 -9.31 23.80 -4.65
C LEU A 32 -9.57 22.98 -3.38
N VAL A 33 -10.81 22.96 -2.87
CA VAL A 33 -11.16 22.17 -1.67
C VAL A 33 -10.93 20.69 -1.92
N THR A 34 -11.25 20.19 -3.10
CA THR A 34 -11.02 18.79 -3.48
C THR A 34 -9.54 18.46 -3.50
N ASP A 35 -8.71 19.27 -4.16
CA ASP A 35 -7.26 19.06 -4.25
C ASP A 35 -6.62 19.11 -2.85
N ALA A 36 -6.91 20.14 -2.06
CA ALA A 36 -6.46 20.26 -0.66
C ALA A 36 -6.92 19.06 0.20
N SER A 37 -8.13 18.54 0.01
CA SER A 37 -8.64 17.39 0.76
C SER A 37 -7.87 16.11 0.42
N PHE A 38 -7.50 15.89 -0.85
CA PHE A 38 -6.61 14.79 -1.23
C PHE A 38 -5.22 14.95 -0.62
N MET A 39 -4.66 16.17 -0.60
CA MET A 39 -3.40 16.44 0.08
C MET A 39 -3.48 16.11 1.58
N ALA A 40 -4.57 16.48 2.27
CA ALA A 40 -4.79 16.14 3.67
C ALA A 40 -4.80 14.63 3.93
N ILE A 41 -5.52 13.87 3.10
CA ILE A 41 -5.57 12.40 3.19
C ILE A 41 -4.18 11.81 2.94
N ASN A 42 -3.45 12.30 1.91
CA ASN A 42 -2.10 11.84 1.59
C ASN A 42 -1.10 12.11 2.73
N ILE A 43 -1.12 13.31 3.33
CA ILE A 43 -0.29 13.68 4.47
C ILE A 43 -0.62 12.80 5.67
N SER A 44 -1.91 12.68 6.02
CA SER A 44 -2.37 11.84 7.13
C SER A 44 -2.00 10.38 6.92
N GLY A 45 -2.17 9.86 5.71
CA GLY A 45 -1.79 8.51 5.31
C GLY A 45 -0.29 8.24 5.50
N GLN A 46 0.59 9.21 5.18
CA GLN A 46 2.03 9.09 5.42
C GLN A 46 2.35 8.99 6.92
N PHE A 47 1.72 9.81 7.79
CA PHE A 47 1.91 9.72 9.23
C PHE A 47 1.43 8.39 9.79
N ILE A 48 0.25 7.92 9.36
CA ILE A 48 -0.29 6.61 9.75
C ILE A 48 0.65 5.49 9.29
N ALA A 49 1.15 5.53 8.04
CA ALA A 49 2.08 4.55 7.52
C ALA A 49 3.39 4.49 8.32
N LEU A 50 3.95 5.64 8.73
CA LEU A 50 5.14 5.70 9.58
C LEU A 50 4.89 5.10 10.97
N TYR A 51 3.74 5.40 11.57
CA TYR A 51 3.35 4.82 12.86
C TYR A 51 3.19 3.30 12.76
N VAL A 52 2.47 2.84 11.74
CA VAL A 52 2.20 1.42 11.50
C VAL A 52 3.48 0.66 11.14
N ALA A 53 4.40 1.26 10.39
CA ALA A 53 5.71 0.66 10.11
C ALA A 53 6.50 0.40 11.40
N ARG A 54 6.46 1.33 12.36
CA ARG A 54 7.05 1.11 13.70
C ARG A 54 6.31 0.03 14.49
N LEU A 55 4.97 0.00 14.39
CA LEU A 55 4.16 -1.00 15.04
C LEU A 55 4.45 -2.41 14.51
N ALA A 56 4.63 -2.55 13.19
CA ALA A 56 4.94 -3.82 12.53
C ALA A 56 6.30 -4.40 12.91
N GLN A 57 7.23 -3.58 13.43
CA GLN A 57 8.53 -4.02 13.94
C GLN A 57 8.46 -4.59 15.37
N LYS A 58 7.32 -4.50 16.07
CA LYS A 58 7.18 -5.08 17.40
C LYS A 58 7.22 -6.60 17.34
N ILE A 59 7.89 -7.17 18.32
CA ILE A 59 8.00 -8.63 18.50
C ILE A 59 6.60 -9.23 18.65
N PRO A 60 6.31 -10.38 18.01
CA PRO A 60 5.08 -11.11 18.18
C PRO A 60 4.80 -11.41 19.67
N ASP A 61 3.54 -11.29 20.08
CA ASP A 61 3.07 -11.58 21.43
C ASP A 61 2.17 -12.81 21.45
N LYS A 62 1.72 -13.23 22.66
CA LYS A 62 0.86 -14.41 22.84
C LYS A 62 -0.51 -14.29 22.15
N HIS A 63 -0.99 -13.08 21.90
CA HIS A 63 -2.26 -12.80 21.23
C HIS A 63 -2.09 -12.55 19.74
N ARG A 64 -0.90 -12.11 19.31
CA ARG A 64 -0.55 -11.81 17.90
C ARG A 64 0.71 -12.56 17.51
N THR A 65 0.56 -13.84 17.31
CA THR A 65 1.68 -14.76 17.04
C THR A 65 2.41 -14.48 15.71
N PHE A 66 1.75 -13.83 14.75
CA PHE A 66 2.34 -13.34 13.50
C PHE A 66 2.75 -11.86 13.55
N GLY A 67 2.69 -11.23 14.77
CA GLY A 67 3.02 -9.83 14.95
C GLY A 67 1.95 -8.86 14.42
N TYR A 68 2.38 -7.68 14.01
CA TYR A 68 1.50 -6.56 13.64
C TYR A 68 1.54 -6.22 12.14
N GLU A 69 2.04 -7.11 11.29
CA GLU A 69 2.20 -6.85 9.84
C GLU A 69 0.89 -6.48 9.14
N ARG A 70 -0.23 -7.09 9.52
CA ARG A 70 -1.55 -6.77 8.96
C ARG A 70 -2.01 -5.34 9.24
N ALA A 71 -1.41 -4.65 10.22
CA ALA A 71 -1.69 -3.24 10.47
C ALA A 71 -1.34 -2.35 9.27
N LYS A 72 -0.33 -2.71 8.46
CA LYS A 72 0.02 -2.02 7.21
C LYS A 72 -1.14 -2.10 6.21
N VAL A 73 -1.75 -3.27 6.07
CA VAL A 73 -2.87 -3.50 5.16
C VAL A 73 -4.12 -2.78 5.63
N LEU A 74 -4.40 -2.82 6.94
CA LEU A 74 -5.52 -2.09 7.54
C LEU A 74 -5.37 -0.58 7.37
N SER A 75 -4.16 -0.02 7.47
CA SER A 75 -3.93 1.40 7.23
C SER A 75 -4.17 1.79 5.78
N GLY A 76 -3.76 0.96 4.82
CA GLY A 76 -4.04 1.16 3.40
C GLY A 76 -5.54 1.10 3.10
N LEU A 77 -6.26 0.11 3.64
CA LEU A 77 -7.70 -0.01 3.50
C LEU A 77 -8.42 1.21 4.07
N PHE A 78 -8.04 1.65 5.28
CA PHE A 78 -8.62 2.84 5.91
C PHE A 78 -8.40 4.10 5.05
N ASN A 79 -7.20 4.29 4.52
CA ASN A 79 -6.89 5.39 3.62
C ASN A 79 -7.76 5.34 2.35
N GLY A 80 -7.91 4.18 1.74
CA GLY A 80 -8.77 3.98 0.57
C GLY A 80 -10.25 4.30 0.85
N ILE A 81 -10.76 3.92 2.02
CA ILE A 81 -12.12 4.23 2.45
C ILE A 81 -12.30 5.75 2.62
N LEU A 82 -11.33 6.45 3.24
CA LEU A 82 -11.38 7.91 3.39
C LEU A 82 -11.42 8.61 2.03
N VAL A 83 -10.59 8.18 1.08
CA VAL A 83 -10.63 8.69 -0.30
C VAL A 83 -11.99 8.43 -0.94
N GLY A 84 -12.57 7.24 -0.77
CA GLY A 84 -13.90 6.92 -1.27
C GLY A 84 -14.99 7.85 -0.72
N PHE A 85 -14.97 8.15 0.58
CA PHE A 85 -15.88 9.11 1.20
C PHE A 85 -15.68 10.54 0.66
N LEU A 86 -14.43 10.97 0.48
CA LEU A 86 -14.13 12.27 -0.12
C LEU A 86 -14.69 12.39 -1.54
N ILE A 87 -14.47 11.38 -2.38
CA ILE A 87 -15.00 11.35 -3.75
C ILE A 87 -16.54 11.46 -3.73
N PHE A 88 -17.20 10.69 -2.87
CA PHE A 88 -18.65 10.75 -2.72
C PHE A 88 -19.13 12.15 -2.30
N TYR A 89 -18.46 12.77 -1.33
CA TYR A 89 -18.75 14.15 -0.91
C TYR A 89 -18.59 15.14 -2.06
N VAL A 90 -17.49 15.04 -2.82
CA VAL A 90 -17.23 15.91 -3.98
C VAL A 90 -18.31 15.78 -5.03
N PHE A 91 -18.83 14.58 -5.30
CA PHE A 91 -19.94 14.39 -6.24
C PHE A 91 -21.23 15.08 -5.79
N ILE A 92 -21.57 14.97 -4.50
CA ILE A 92 -22.77 15.64 -3.95
C ILE A 92 -22.63 17.16 -4.04
N GLU A 93 -21.48 17.67 -3.59
CA GLU A 93 -21.22 19.12 -3.59
C GLU A 93 -21.17 19.69 -5.01
N ALA A 94 -20.54 18.96 -5.95
CA ALA A 94 -20.48 19.34 -7.35
C ALA A 94 -21.88 19.40 -7.96
N TYR A 95 -22.74 18.42 -7.68
CA TYR A 95 -24.13 18.43 -8.15
C TYR A 95 -24.88 19.68 -7.68
N GLN A 96 -24.75 20.04 -6.39
CA GLN A 96 -25.40 21.24 -5.83
C GLN A 96 -24.87 22.52 -6.48
N LYS A 97 -23.56 22.64 -6.64
CA LYS A 97 -22.91 23.83 -7.23
C LYS A 97 -23.15 23.97 -8.74
N ILE A 98 -23.41 22.89 -9.46
CA ILE A 98 -23.81 22.93 -10.87
C ILE A 98 -25.24 23.44 -10.99
N LEU A 99 -26.15 23.02 -10.09
CA LEU A 99 -27.53 23.49 -10.10
C LEU A 99 -27.68 24.93 -9.62
N HIS A 100 -26.85 25.34 -8.67
CA HIS A 100 -26.83 26.67 -8.07
C HIS A 100 -25.44 27.31 -8.17
N PRO A 101 -25.02 27.77 -9.39
CA PRO A 101 -23.69 28.29 -9.58
C PRO A 101 -23.45 29.56 -8.75
N GLU A 102 -22.44 29.54 -7.93
CA GLU A 102 -21.99 30.72 -7.18
C GLU A 102 -20.97 31.54 -8.01
N ARG A 103 -20.87 32.83 -7.71
CA ARG A 103 -19.83 33.67 -8.31
C ARG A 103 -18.49 33.35 -7.65
N LEU A 104 -17.48 33.07 -8.45
CA LEU A 104 -16.15 32.71 -8.01
C LEU A 104 -15.17 33.84 -8.31
N GLU A 105 -14.25 34.10 -7.38
CA GLU A 105 -13.13 35.02 -7.60
C GLU A 105 -11.99 34.30 -8.35
N ALA A 106 -12.20 34.07 -9.65
CA ALA A 106 -11.31 33.29 -10.49
C ALA A 106 -9.82 33.73 -10.46
N GLU A 107 -9.55 35.03 -10.30
CA GLU A 107 -8.17 35.54 -10.20
C GLU A 107 -7.47 35.07 -8.93
N LYS A 108 -8.19 35.03 -7.81
CA LYS A 108 -7.62 34.58 -6.54
C LYS A 108 -7.40 33.06 -6.53
N ILE A 109 -8.37 32.33 -7.08
CA ILE A 109 -8.25 30.86 -7.27
C ILE A 109 -7.05 30.54 -8.16
N LEU A 110 -6.93 31.23 -9.30
CA LEU A 110 -5.80 31.10 -10.23
C LEU A 110 -4.46 31.36 -9.52
N PHE A 111 -4.37 32.43 -8.72
CA PHE A 111 -3.15 32.76 -8.00
C PHE A 111 -2.71 31.65 -7.04
N ILE A 112 -3.66 31.09 -6.27
CA ILE A 112 -3.40 29.97 -5.34
C ILE A 112 -2.92 28.74 -6.14
N ALA A 113 -3.62 28.37 -7.21
CA ALA A 113 -3.27 27.20 -8.02
C ALA A 113 -1.89 27.34 -8.70
N VAL A 114 -1.51 28.55 -9.11
CA VAL A 114 -0.17 28.81 -9.65
C VAL A 114 0.91 28.62 -8.58
N ILE A 115 0.67 29.08 -7.34
CA ILE A 115 1.59 28.79 -6.21
C ILE A 115 1.72 27.27 -6.01
N GLY A 116 0.61 26.52 -6.07
CA GLY A 116 0.60 25.07 -5.95
C GLY A 116 1.44 24.39 -7.04
N LEU A 117 1.29 24.84 -8.28
CA LEU A 117 2.08 24.32 -9.38
C LEU A 117 3.60 24.51 -9.12
N PHE A 118 4.01 25.68 -8.60
CA PHE A 118 5.42 25.93 -8.26
C PHE A 118 5.88 25.06 -7.08
N VAL A 119 5.07 24.88 -6.06
CA VAL A 119 5.38 24.02 -4.92
C VAL A 119 5.55 22.57 -5.37
N ASN A 120 4.64 22.06 -6.20
CA ASN A 120 4.69 20.72 -6.75
C ASN A 120 5.89 20.54 -7.68
N ALA A 121 6.17 21.51 -8.56
CA ALA A 121 7.34 21.48 -9.43
C ALA A 121 8.65 21.46 -8.62
N PHE A 122 8.75 22.28 -7.58
CA PHE A 122 9.89 22.25 -6.66
C PHE A 122 10.06 20.87 -5.99
N GLY A 123 8.95 20.30 -5.51
CA GLY A 123 8.93 18.95 -4.91
C GLY A 123 9.41 17.88 -5.89
N LEU A 124 8.90 17.89 -7.13
CA LEU A 124 9.33 16.99 -8.20
C LEU A 124 10.82 17.10 -8.46
N LEU A 125 11.34 18.31 -8.70
CA LEU A 125 12.75 18.55 -9.00
C LEU A 125 13.63 18.10 -7.84
N LYS A 126 13.24 18.39 -6.59
CA LYS A 126 14.04 18.08 -5.41
C LYS A 126 14.11 16.59 -5.10
N LEU A 127 13.04 15.84 -5.35
CA LEU A 127 12.99 14.41 -5.13
C LEU A 127 13.51 13.60 -6.32
N TYR A 128 13.43 14.13 -7.54
CA TYR A 128 13.91 13.45 -8.75
C TYR A 128 15.40 13.08 -8.69
N GLU A 129 16.23 13.89 -8.02
CA GLU A 129 17.64 13.61 -7.77
C GLU A 129 17.88 12.23 -7.09
N HIS A 130 16.85 11.67 -6.46
CA HIS A 130 16.89 10.42 -5.69
C HIS A 130 15.96 9.35 -6.25
N TYR A 131 15.61 9.43 -7.53
CA TYR A 131 14.61 8.56 -8.20
C TYR A 131 14.89 7.05 -8.08
N ALA A 132 16.14 6.64 -7.81
CA ALA A 132 16.48 5.22 -7.64
C ALA A 132 15.81 4.56 -6.40
N ASP A 133 15.37 5.35 -5.41
CA ASP A 133 14.72 4.85 -4.20
C ASP A 133 13.21 4.64 -4.43
N ILE A 134 12.72 3.45 -4.09
CA ILE A 134 11.30 3.07 -4.30
C ILE A 134 10.32 3.96 -3.52
N ASN A 135 10.71 4.41 -2.31
CA ASN A 135 9.88 5.31 -1.51
C ASN A 135 9.80 6.70 -2.16
N ILE A 136 10.87 7.13 -2.80
CA ILE A 136 10.90 8.41 -3.53
C ILE A 136 10.07 8.31 -4.80
N LYS A 137 10.08 7.19 -5.51
CA LYS A 137 9.17 6.96 -6.64
C LYS A 137 7.71 7.10 -6.25
N ALA A 138 7.30 6.52 -5.12
CA ALA A 138 5.94 6.66 -4.62
C ALA A 138 5.60 8.13 -4.30
N ALA A 139 6.51 8.86 -3.64
CA ALA A 139 6.33 10.29 -3.36
C ALA A 139 6.25 11.13 -4.63
N LEU A 140 7.07 10.84 -5.65
CA LEU A 140 7.02 11.51 -6.95
C LEU A 140 5.68 11.31 -7.66
N LEU A 141 5.11 10.09 -7.61
CA LEU A 141 3.79 9.82 -8.18
C LEU A 141 2.68 10.61 -7.49
N LEU A 142 2.74 10.75 -6.16
CA LEU A 142 1.78 11.60 -5.42
C LEU A 142 1.89 13.06 -5.85
N ILE A 143 3.10 13.64 -5.87
CA ILE A 143 3.30 15.03 -6.28
C ILE A 143 2.90 15.23 -7.75
N LEU A 144 3.12 14.26 -8.62
CA LEU A 144 2.67 14.33 -10.02
C LEU A 144 1.14 14.40 -10.09
N ASN A 145 0.45 13.62 -9.29
CA ASN A 145 -1.02 13.67 -9.22
C ASN A 145 -1.51 15.03 -8.72
N ASP A 146 -0.91 15.58 -7.65
CA ASP A 146 -1.21 16.92 -7.13
C ASP A 146 -0.89 18.01 -8.17
N THR A 147 0.16 17.81 -8.99
CA THR A 147 0.49 18.70 -10.11
C THR A 147 -0.61 18.72 -11.16
N LEU A 148 -1.17 17.55 -11.51
CA LEU A 148 -2.30 17.45 -12.45
C LEU A 148 -3.55 18.14 -11.90
N GLY A 149 -3.82 18.01 -10.59
CA GLY A 149 -4.87 18.74 -9.89
C GLY A 149 -4.71 20.26 -10.05
N SER A 150 -3.54 20.78 -9.68
CA SER A 150 -3.21 22.22 -9.79
C SER A 150 -3.35 22.73 -11.23
N VAL A 151 -2.90 21.98 -12.24
CA VAL A 151 -3.09 22.33 -13.66
C VAL A 151 -4.57 22.39 -14.02
N GLY A 152 -5.38 21.42 -13.54
CA GLY A 152 -6.83 21.41 -13.72
C GLY A 152 -7.48 22.68 -13.16
N VAL A 153 -7.11 23.08 -11.93
CA VAL A 153 -7.61 24.29 -11.28
C VAL A 153 -7.18 25.55 -12.03
N ILE A 154 -5.96 25.62 -12.57
CA ILE A 154 -5.49 26.75 -13.39
C ILE A 154 -6.36 26.89 -14.64
N ILE A 155 -6.56 25.79 -15.39
CA ILE A 155 -7.39 25.78 -16.61
C ILE A 155 -8.81 26.21 -16.28
N SER A 156 -9.41 25.62 -15.23
CA SER A 156 -10.75 25.98 -14.74
C SER A 156 -10.84 27.48 -14.45
N SER A 157 -9.92 28.01 -13.64
CA SER A 157 -9.92 29.42 -13.25
C SER A 157 -9.79 30.36 -14.44
N MET A 158 -8.97 30.01 -15.46
CA MET A 158 -8.87 30.78 -16.70
C MET A 158 -10.20 30.79 -17.45
N LEU A 159 -10.86 29.64 -17.60
CA LEU A 159 -12.15 29.53 -18.28
C LEU A 159 -13.23 30.33 -17.55
N ILE A 160 -13.26 30.29 -16.21
CA ILE A 160 -14.17 31.10 -15.41
C ILE A 160 -13.91 32.57 -15.62
N LYS A 161 -12.63 33.01 -15.55
CA LYS A 161 -12.25 34.41 -15.72
C LYS A 161 -12.66 34.99 -17.08
N TYR A 162 -12.39 34.25 -18.19
CA TYR A 162 -12.60 34.75 -19.54
C TYR A 162 -14.00 34.48 -20.10
N LYS A 163 -14.69 33.43 -19.65
CA LYS A 163 -15.97 32.97 -20.18
C LYS A 163 -17.12 33.04 -19.17
N ASN A 164 -16.87 33.41 -17.91
CA ASN A 164 -17.85 33.41 -16.80
C ASN A 164 -18.55 32.05 -16.58
N LEU A 165 -17.86 30.92 -16.87
CA LEU A 165 -18.44 29.59 -16.80
C LEU A 165 -18.19 28.98 -15.42
N ASN A 166 -18.90 29.45 -14.39
CA ASN A 166 -18.68 29.06 -12.98
C ASN A 166 -18.89 27.56 -12.74
N PHE A 167 -19.69 26.86 -13.55
CA PHE A 167 -19.89 25.42 -13.42
C PHE A 167 -18.64 24.58 -13.72
N ILE A 168 -17.60 25.17 -14.31
CA ILE A 168 -16.35 24.47 -14.62
C ILE A 168 -15.58 24.13 -13.33
N ASP A 169 -15.66 24.95 -12.28
CA ASP A 169 -14.98 24.67 -11.01
C ASP A 169 -15.47 23.35 -10.39
N PRO A 170 -16.78 23.14 -10.10
CA PRO A 170 -17.25 21.87 -9.60
C PRO A 170 -16.99 20.71 -10.57
N LEU A 171 -17.04 20.91 -11.87
CA LEU A 171 -16.69 19.89 -12.85
C LEU A 171 -15.20 19.49 -12.74
N THR A 172 -14.32 20.45 -12.52
CA THR A 172 -12.90 20.19 -12.30
C THR A 172 -12.68 19.40 -11.00
N GLY A 173 -13.38 19.76 -9.91
CA GLY A 173 -13.37 18.98 -8.68
C GLY A 173 -13.77 17.51 -8.90
N VAL A 174 -14.82 17.27 -9.70
CA VAL A 174 -15.24 15.92 -10.09
C VAL A 174 -14.16 15.20 -10.89
N ILE A 175 -13.51 15.86 -11.85
CA ILE A 175 -12.43 15.27 -12.65
C ILE A 175 -11.25 14.88 -11.76
N ILE A 176 -10.84 15.76 -10.83
CA ILE A 176 -9.77 15.46 -9.84
C ILE A 176 -10.19 14.25 -9.00
N GLY A 177 -11.43 14.20 -8.53
CA GLY A 177 -11.99 13.05 -7.79
C GLY A 177 -11.94 11.76 -8.60
N LEU A 178 -12.34 11.79 -9.87
CA LEU A 178 -12.33 10.62 -10.76
C LEU A 178 -10.93 10.06 -11.00
N LEU A 179 -9.92 10.92 -11.12
CA LEU A 179 -8.53 10.48 -11.25
C LEU A 179 -8.07 9.64 -10.04
N ALA A 180 -8.62 9.90 -8.86
CA ALA A 180 -8.31 9.15 -7.65
C ALA A 180 -9.07 7.81 -7.52
N VAL A 181 -10.16 7.61 -8.28
CA VAL A 181 -10.98 6.37 -8.20
C VAL A 181 -10.17 5.13 -8.56
N TYR A 182 -9.43 5.20 -9.66
CA TYR A 182 -8.70 4.04 -10.19
C TYR A 182 -7.65 3.48 -9.19
N PRO A 183 -6.69 4.29 -8.69
CA PRO A 183 -5.71 3.80 -7.72
C PRO A 183 -6.37 3.36 -6.40
N THR A 184 -7.42 4.07 -5.95
CA THR A 184 -8.16 3.75 -4.73
C THR A 184 -8.85 2.39 -4.82
N TYR A 185 -9.47 2.08 -5.96
CA TYR A 185 -10.10 0.79 -6.18
C TYR A 185 -9.11 -0.37 -6.02
N PHE A 186 -7.91 -0.26 -6.62
CA PHE A 186 -6.89 -1.30 -6.49
C PHE A 186 -6.35 -1.39 -5.07
N LEU A 187 -6.13 -0.26 -4.40
CA LEU A 187 -5.70 -0.24 -3.01
C LEU A 187 -6.67 -0.98 -2.09
N ILE A 188 -7.98 -0.71 -2.24
CA ILE A 188 -9.03 -1.39 -1.46
C ILE A 188 -9.08 -2.88 -1.83
N LYS A 189 -9.09 -3.21 -3.11
CA LYS A 189 -9.14 -4.59 -3.61
C LYS A 189 -7.99 -5.43 -3.07
N ASP A 190 -6.76 -4.94 -3.19
CA ASP A 190 -5.56 -5.66 -2.75
C ASP A 190 -5.53 -5.79 -1.23
N SER A 191 -5.95 -4.73 -0.50
CA SER A 191 -6.07 -4.78 0.95
C SER A 191 -7.08 -5.83 1.42
N VAL A 192 -8.26 -5.85 0.82
CA VAL A 192 -9.31 -6.84 1.12
C VAL A 192 -8.83 -8.26 0.81
N GLN A 193 -8.17 -8.45 -0.34
CA GLN A 193 -7.63 -9.76 -0.74
C GLN A 193 -6.63 -10.29 0.30
N ILE A 194 -5.71 -9.46 0.78
CA ILE A 194 -4.74 -9.86 1.81
C ILE A 194 -5.42 -10.14 3.15
N LEU A 195 -6.40 -9.33 3.55
CA LEU A 195 -7.14 -9.54 4.80
C LEU A 195 -7.99 -10.81 4.78
N MET A 196 -8.49 -11.20 3.61
CA MET A 196 -9.19 -12.46 3.38
C MET A 196 -8.25 -13.66 3.19
N GLU A 197 -6.95 -13.52 3.52
CA GLU A 197 -5.93 -14.56 3.39
C GLU A 197 -5.72 -15.02 1.94
N GLY A 198 -6.06 -14.17 0.98
CA GLY A 198 -5.81 -14.42 -0.43
C GLY A 198 -4.32 -14.38 -0.78
N ASN A 199 -3.98 -15.06 -1.86
CA ASN A 199 -2.63 -15.04 -2.40
C ASN A 199 -2.38 -13.70 -3.13
N PRO A 200 -1.45 -12.86 -2.65
CA PRO A 200 -1.15 -11.57 -3.27
C PRO A 200 -0.18 -11.69 -4.46
N THR A 201 0.32 -12.91 -4.74
CA THR A 201 1.31 -13.16 -5.79
C THR A 201 0.67 -13.80 -7.03
N LYS A 202 1.47 -13.84 -8.12
CA LYS A 202 1.13 -14.63 -9.31
C LYS A 202 1.55 -16.10 -9.21
N VAL A 203 2.20 -16.49 -8.11
CA VAL A 203 2.65 -17.88 -7.87
C VAL A 203 1.44 -18.71 -7.49
N ILE A 204 1.15 -19.73 -8.28
CA ILE A 204 0.09 -20.69 -7.96
C ILE A 204 0.66 -21.89 -7.18
N THR A 205 -0.21 -22.59 -6.47
CA THR A 205 0.17 -23.75 -5.64
C THR A 205 0.83 -24.85 -6.46
N ASP A 206 0.35 -25.05 -7.69
CA ASP A 206 0.86 -26.08 -8.60
C ASP A 206 2.31 -25.84 -9.02
N ASP A 207 2.73 -24.58 -9.18
CA ASP A 207 4.13 -24.22 -9.48
C ASP A 207 5.06 -24.62 -8.33
N VAL A 208 4.60 -24.40 -7.10
CA VAL A 208 5.35 -24.77 -5.88
C VAL A 208 5.47 -26.29 -5.77
N GLU A 209 4.38 -27.01 -6.02
CA GLU A 209 4.38 -28.47 -6.00
C GLU A 209 5.26 -29.06 -7.08
N ALA A 210 5.16 -28.56 -8.31
CA ALA A 210 6.00 -29.00 -9.43
C ALA A 210 7.48 -28.75 -9.16
N PHE A 211 7.82 -27.59 -8.62
CA PHE A 211 9.19 -27.25 -8.23
C PHE A 211 9.74 -28.20 -7.16
N LEU A 212 8.97 -28.48 -6.12
CA LEU A 212 9.38 -29.39 -5.04
C LEU A 212 9.57 -30.82 -5.55
N ARG A 213 8.66 -31.36 -6.34
CA ARG A 213 8.78 -32.70 -6.92
C ARG A 213 10.00 -32.84 -7.84
N LYS A 214 10.30 -31.78 -8.61
CA LYS A 214 11.44 -31.76 -9.54
C LYS A 214 12.78 -31.77 -8.82
N ASN A 215 12.91 -30.96 -7.75
CA ASN A 215 14.20 -30.74 -7.10
C ASN A 215 14.45 -31.68 -5.89
N PHE A 216 13.40 -32.38 -5.42
CA PHE A 216 13.46 -33.29 -4.28
C PHE A 216 12.78 -34.62 -4.60
N PRO A 217 13.51 -35.58 -5.24
CA PRO A 217 12.92 -36.86 -5.71
C PRO A 217 12.36 -37.76 -4.60
N ASP A 218 12.78 -37.54 -3.35
CA ASP A 218 12.29 -38.27 -2.18
C ASP A 218 10.90 -37.84 -1.75
N ILE A 219 10.36 -36.74 -2.31
CA ILE A 219 9.01 -36.29 -2.04
C ILE A 219 8.03 -37.20 -2.78
N SER A 220 7.23 -37.95 -2.02
CA SER A 220 6.17 -38.79 -2.58
C SER A 220 4.88 -38.02 -2.88
N SER A 221 4.51 -37.05 -2.04
CA SER A 221 3.37 -36.15 -2.30
C SER A 221 3.48 -34.84 -1.57
N VAL A 222 2.96 -33.78 -2.18
CA VAL A 222 2.71 -32.48 -1.56
C VAL A 222 1.20 -32.31 -1.48
N LYS A 223 0.68 -31.88 -0.32
CA LYS A 223 -0.75 -31.69 -0.06
C LYS A 223 -0.95 -30.46 0.83
N ASP A 224 -2.18 -29.97 0.89
CA ASP A 224 -2.59 -28.87 1.74
C ASP A 224 -1.67 -27.63 1.55
N THR A 225 -1.43 -27.28 0.29
CA THR A 225 -0.60 -26.12 -0.06
C THR A 225 -1.43 -24.85 0.02
N HIS A 226 -1.05 -23.94 0.92
CA HIS A 226 -1.70 -22.66 1.11
C HIS A 226 -0.69 -21.52 0.99
N ILE A 227 -1.05 -20.48 0.25
CA ILE A 227 -0.23 -19.26 0.05
C ILE A 227 -1.10 -18.08 0.43
N TRP A 228 -0.63 -17.25 1.39
CA TRP A 228 -1.35 -16.05 1.77
C TRP A 228 -0.40 -14.93 2.18
N GLY A 229 -0.86 -13.66 2.14
CA GLY A 229 -0.10 -12.49 2.59
C GLY A 229 -0.43 -12.09 4.02
N LEU A 230 0.57 -11.66 4.77
CA LEU A 230 0.40 -10.84 5.97
C LEU A 230 0.47 -9.35 5.63
N SER A 231 1.30 -9.01 4.65
CA SER A 231 1.43 -7.70 4.00
C SER A 231 1.81 -7.93 2.54
N PRO A 232 1.81 -6.92 1.66
CA PRO A 232 2.27 -7.06 0.27
C PRO A 232 3.69 -7.62 0.15
N GLU A 233 4.52 -7.37 1.17
CA GLU A 233 5.94 -7.76 1.20
C GLU A 233 6.17 -9.09 1.93
N LYS A 234 5.22 -9.52 2.78
CA LYS A 234 5.40 -10.70 3.64
C LYS A 234 4.39 -11.78 3.31
N ILE A 235 4.83 -12.74 2.50
CA ILE A 235 4.02 -13.85 1.99
C ILE A 235 4.38 -15.11 2.76
N ILE A 236 3.38 -15.86 3.16
CA ILE A 236 3.50 -17.12 3.90
C ILE A 236 3.09 -18.28 3.00
N LEU A 237 3.90 -19.35 3.04
CA LEU A 237 3.59 -20.62 2.43
C LEU A 237 3.44 -21.68 3.53
N ALA A 238 2.32 -22.41 3.52
CA ALA A 238 2.12 -23.61 4.31
C ALA A 238 1.86 -24.79 3.38
N LEU A 239 2.53 -25.92 3.64
CA LEU A 239 2.30 -27.12 2.86
C LEU A 239 2.62 -28.36 3.68
N ARG A 240 2.05 -29.49 3.26
CA ARG A 240 2.29 -30.80 3.86
C ARG A 240 3.03 -31.68 2.88
N ILE A 241 4.24 -32.12 3.25
CA ILE A 241 5.08 -32.99 2.44
C ILE A 241 5.06 -34.39 3.01
N ARG A 242 4.90 -35.39 2.15
CA ARG A 242 5.16 -36.80 2.45
C ARG A 242 6.43 -37.23 1.70
N THR A 243 7.32 -37.94 2.40
CA THR A 243 8.57 -38.44 1.86
C THR A 243 8.59 -39.96 1.81
N LYS A 244 9.38 -40.54 0.93
CA LYS A 244 9.57 -41.99 0.81
C LYS A 244 10.35 -42.55 2.00
N GLU A 245 11.30 -41.75 2.52
CA GLU A 245 12.12 -42.15 3.68
C GLU A 245 11.55 -41.63 5.01
N THR A 246 11.78 -42.40 6.07
CA THR A 246 11.23 -42.13 7.40
C THR A 246 11.91 -40.97 8.13
N ILE A 247 13.09 -40.54 7.66
CA ILE A 247 13.90 -39.52 8.32
C ILE A 247 14.27 -38.42 7.30
N TYR A 248 13.64 -37.27 7.43
CA TYR A 248 14.07 -36.08 6.72
C TYR A 248 15.12 -35.32 7.54
N HIS A 249 16.34 -35.20 7.01
CA HIS A 249 17.40 -34.47 7.67
C HIS A 249 17.04 -32.97 7.78
N ARG A 250 17.41 -32.35 8.91
CA ARG A 250 17.20 -30.91 9.19
C ARG A 250 17.76 -30.04 8.05
N ASP A 251 18.84 -30.49 7.45
CA ASP A 251 19.53 -29.80 6.36
C ASP A 251 18.73 -29.80 5.06
N THR A 252 18.00 -30.86 4.75
CA THR A 252 17.11 -30.93 3.56
C THR A 252 15.94 -29.94 3.70
N VAL A 253 15.37 -29.81 4.90
CA VAL A 253 14.32 -28.80 5.17
C VAL A 253 14.87 -27.37 5.00
N LYS A 254 16.09 -27.10 5.51
CA LYS A 254 16.76 -25.82 5.31
C LYS A 254 17.03 -25.53 3.83
N MET A 255 17.47 -26.52 3.08
CA MET A 255 17.72 -26.40 1.65
C MET A 255 16.42 -26.15 0.87
N MET A 256 15.34 -26.86 1.18
CA MET A 256 14.01 -26.60 0.60
C MET A 256 13.58 -25.15 0.86
N LYS A 257 13.71 -24.70 2.12
CA LYS A 257 13.40 -23.33 2.52
C LYS A 257 14.17 -22.33 1.67
N SER A 258 15.49 -22.45 1.63
CA SER A 258 16.35 -21.56 0.86
C SER A 258 15.99 -21.53 -0.64
N GLN A 259 15.75 -22.70 -1.24
CA GLN A 259 15.40 -22.77 -2.65
C GLN A 259 14.01 -22.17 -2.96
N LEU A 260 13.02 -22.38 -2.09
CA LEU A 260 11.69 -21.78 -2.22
C LEU A 260 11.74 -20.26 -2.04
N GLN A 261 12.52 -19.77 -1.07
CA GLN A 261 12.75 -18.33 -0.87
C GLN A 261 13.42 -17.70 -2.10
N ASN A 262 14.50 -18.31 -2.60
CA ASN A 262 15.22 -17.77 -3.75
C ASN A 262 14.40 -17.79 -5.05
N ARG A 263 13.53 -18.79 -5.24
CA ARG A 263 12.76 -18.95 -6.47
C ARG A 263 11.48 -18.13 -6.48
N PHE A 264 10.77 -18.07 -5.35
CA PHE A 264 9.42 -17.52 -5.26
C PHE A 264 9.30 -16.28 -4.35
N GLY A 265 10.37 -15.91 -3.63
CA GLY A 265 10.37 -14.73 -2.76
C GLY A 265 9.54 -14.88 -1.47
N PHE A 266 9.27 -16.11 -1.00
CA PHE A 266 8.56 -16.34 0.24
C PHE A 266 9.39 -15.91 1.45
N ALA A 267 8.76 -15.19 2.39
CA ALA A 267 9.49 -14.56 3.49
C ALA A 267 9.97 -15.55 4.56
N ASP A 268 9.23 -16.63 4.85
CA ASP A 268 9.69 -17.59 5.89
C ASP A 268 8.96 -18.96 5.93
N MET A 269 9.58 -19.97 6.58
CA MET A 269 9.07 -21.35 6.70
C MET A 269 9.08 -21.85 8.16
N ILE A 270 7.92 -22.19 8.71
CA ILE A 270 7.83 -22.93 9.99
C ILE A 270 7.69 -24.43 9.70
N SER A 271 8.65 -25.24 10.17
CA SER A 271 8.54 -26.68 10.08
C SER A 271 8.10 -27.28 11.41
N SER A 272 6.95 -27.93 11.46
CA SER A 272 6.56 -28.76 12.60
C SER A 272 6.76 -30.24 12.29
N ARG A 273 7.47 -30.97 13.17
CA ARG A 273 7.61 -32.43 13.11
C ARG A 273 6.39 -33.05 13.77
N THR A 274 5.61 -33.83 13.05
CA THR A 274 4.72 -34.82 13.69
C THR A 274 5.54 -36.09 13.95
N LYS A 275 5.76 -36.45 15.22
CA LYS A 275 6.36 -37.72 15.58
C LYS A 275 5.43 -38.85 15.10
N PRO A 276 5.94 -39.91 14.49
CA PRO A 276 5.09 -41.09 14.19
C PRO A 276 4.52 -41.64 15.49
N ASN A 277 3.20 -41.85 15.50
CA ASN A 277 2.54 -42.55 16.63
C ASN A 277 3.07 -43.99 16.64
N ARG A 278 3.66 -44.43 17.75
CA ARG A 278 4.30 -45.75 17.90
C ARG A 278 3.36 -46.96 17.70
N ASN A 279 2.04 -46.72 17.61
CA ASN A 279 1.02 -47.78 17.57
C ASN A 279 0.44 -48.08 16.17
N HIS A 280 0.84 -47.38 15.12
CA HIS A 280 0.41 -47.69 13.76
C HIS A 280 1.60 -48.01 12.86
N ARG A 281 1.78 -49.30 12.60
CA ARG A 281 2.66 -49.81 11.53
C ARG A 281 2.14 -49.20 10.22
N SER A 282 3.06 -48.45 9.52
CA SER A 282 2.88 -47.90 8.16
C SER A 282 2.07 -46.60 7.98
N PHE A 283 2.44 -45.49 8.67
CA PHE A 283 2.10 -44.16 8.14
C PHE A 283 3.37 -43.36 7.83
N PRO A 284 3.52 -42.81 6.61
CA PRO A 284 4.66 -41.97 6.29
C PRO A 284 4.65 -40.68 7.12
N VAL A 285 5.82 -40.22 7.51
CA VAL A 285 6.00 -38.97 8.31
C VAL A 285 5.42 -37.80 7.52
N SER A 286 4.43 -37.12 8.09
CA SER A 286 3.86 -35.88 7.55
C SER A 286 4.56 -34.70 8.22
N CYS A 287 5.27 -33.90 7.46
CA CYS A 287 5.85 -32.65 7.92
C CYS A 287 4.95 -31.50 7.50
N LYS A 288 4.40 -30.72 8.45
CA LYS A 288 3.72 -29.44 8.15
C LYS A 288 4.78 -28.36 8.14
N LEU A 289 4.92 -27.72 7.00
CA LEU A 289 5.81 -26.59 6.82
C LEU A 289 4.98 -25.28 6.83
N TYR A 290 5.31 -24.37 7.74
CA TYR A 290 4.76 -23.01 7.76
C TYR A 290 5.91 -22.03 7.58
N LEU A 291 5.69 -20.98 6.80
CA LEU A 291 6.70 -19.94 6.55
C LEU A 291 6.35 -18.66 7.33
N ALA A 292 7.17 -18.27 8.30
CA ALA A 292 7.08 -17.02 9.06
C ALA A 292 8.49 -16.56 9.51
N ASP A 293 8.74 -15.27 9.57
CA ASP A 293 10.05 -14.68 9.82
C ASP A 293 10.56 -14.93 11.26
N LEU A 294 11.66 -15.64 11.42
CA LEU A 294 12.30 -15.96 12.70
C LEU A 294 13.60 -15.16 12.94
N ALA A 295 13.88 -14.14 12.16
CA ALA A 295 15.12 -13.35 12.33
C ALA A 295 15.22 -12.62 13.69
N SER A 296 14.16 -12.63 14.51
CA SER A 296 14.13 -11.99 15.84
C SER A 296 14.25 -12.96 17.03
N MET A 297 14.38 -14.28 16.83
CA MET A 297 14.40 -15.26 17.94
C MET A 297 15.76 -15.82 18.29
N GLU A 298 16.84 -15.46 17.59
CA GLU A 298 18.20 -15.92 17.93
C GLU A 298 18.92 -15.10 19.01
N GLY A 299 18.30 -14.02 19.53
CA GLY A 299 18.93 -13.09 20.48
C GLY A 299 18.69 -13.35 21.97
N THR A 300 17.93 -14.38 22.35
CA THR A 300 17.65 -14.64 23.77
C THR A 300 17.72 -16.12 24.15
N ARG A 301 18.93 -16.70 24.06
CA ARG A 301 19.33 -17.91 24.79
C ARG A 301 20.83 -17.87 25.07
N GLU A 302 21.21 -16.99 25.97
CA GLU A 302 22.40 -17.09 26.82
C GLU A 302 22.11 -16.14 28.02
N GLU A 303 21.45 -16.69 29.04
CA GLU A 303 21.64 -16.44 30.47
C GLU A 303 20.84 -17.50 31.25
#